data_d9006fe87d40e929418879048b3e4738
#
_entry.id   d9006fe87d40e929418879048b3e4738
#
_cell.length_a   1.000
_cell.length_b   1.000
_cell.length_c   1.000
_cell.angle_alpha   90.00
_cell.angle_beta   90.00
_cell.angle_gamma   90.00
#
_symmetry.space_group_name_H-M   'P 1'
#
loop_
_entity.id
_entity.type
_entity.pdbx_description
1 polymer ?
#
loop_
_entity_poly.entity_id
_entity_poly.type
_entity_poly.pdbx_seq_one_letter_code
_entity_poly.pdbx_strand_id
1 'polypeptide(L)'
;MIQRHGWTLLFHQCLVEQLQKLHAAAEHAQRKDPQTSESNANVRLFAALSKLIFEVVPSDPNREQYRQGNTLGTTYRHWRRAKIGRIFRLFFRFDSKTRIIIFAWVNDEHTLRATGSKTDPYIVFQRMLERGFPPDDWADLVSASQTDWKQIT
;
A
#
# COMPACT_ATOMS: atom_id res chain seq x y z
N MET A 1 -18.51 -3.15 2.57
CA MET A 1 -17.40 -2.83 3.50
C MET A 1 -16.56 -4.08 3.70
N ILE A 2 -15.26 -3.97 3.49
CA ILE A 2 -14.35 -5.12 3.57
C ILE A 2 -13.82 -5.24 5.00
N GLN A 3 -14.02 -6.42 5.60
CA GLN A 3 -13.50 -6.70 6.94
C GLN A 3 -12.64 -7.97 6.90
N ARG A 4 -11.50 -7.90 7.58
CA ARG A 4 -10.58 -9.04 7.73
C ARG A 4 -10.00 -9.02 9.15
N HIS A 5 -10.02 -10.15 9.82
CA HIS A 5 -9.48 -10.31 11.17
C HIS A 5 -10.00 -9.26 12.17
N GLY A 6 -11.24 -8.83 12.00
CA GLY A 6 -11.86 -7.81 12.85
C GLY A 6 -11.48 -6.36 12.50
N TRP A 7 -10.78 -6.14 11.39
CA TRP A 7 -10.43 -4.81 10.91
C TRP A 7 -11.23 -4.45 9.68
N THR A 8 -11.63 -3.17 9.58
CA THR A 8 -12.21 -2.61 8.36
C THR A 8 -11.09 -2.07 7.49
N LEU A 9 -11.06 -2.48 6.23
CA LEU A 9 -10.01 -2.08 5.29
C LEU A 9 -10.50 -0.94 4.40
N LEU A 10 -9.74 0.16 4.38
CA LEU A 10 -9.99 1.30 3.51
C LEU A 10 -8.78 1.54 2.61
N PHE A 11 -9.00 2.22 1.48
CA PHE A 11 -7.98 2.45 0.46
C PHE A 11 -7.98 3.91 0.04
N HIS A 12 -6.82 4.57 0.14
CA HIS A 12 -6.68 5.92 -0.39
C HIS A 12 -6.65 5.88 -1.93
N GLN A 13 -7.12 6.95 -2.56
CA GLN A 13 -7.21 7.05 -4.01
C GLN A 13 -5.87 6.76 -4.72
N CYS A 14 -4.75 7.19 -4.13
CA CYS A 14 -3.42 6.90 -4.69
C CYS A 14 -3.22 5.40 -4.89
N LEU A 15 -3.56 4.60 -3.89
CA LEU A 15 -3.40 3.15 -3.98
C LEU A 15 -4.45 2.52 -4.88
N VAL A 16 -5.69 3.01 -4.84
CA VAL A 16 -6.76 2.50 -5.71
C VAL A 16 -6.32 2.57 -7.17
N GLU A 17 -5.82 3.71 -7.61
CA GLU A 17 -5.34 3.89 -8.98
C GLU A 17 -4.18 2.97 -9.32
N GLN A 18 -3.24 2.80 -8.39
CA GLN A 18 -2.10 1.90 -8.57
C GLN A 18 -2.55 0.44 -8.71
N LEU A 19 -3.48 0.01 -7.86
CA LEU A 19 -3.98 -1.36 -7.89
C LEU A 19 -4.81 -1.64 -9.14
N GLN A 20 -5.59 -0.65 -9.63
CA GLN A 20 -6.33 -0.78 -10.88
C GLN A 20 -5.39 -1.02 -12.06
N LYS A 21 -4.33 -0.24 -12.17
CA LYS A 21 -3.33 -0.38 -13.23
C LYS A 21 -2.61 -1.72 -13.15
N LEU A 22 -2.21 -2.10 -11.94
CA LEU A 22 -1.49 -3.35 -11.71
C LEU A 22 -2.38 -4.56 -12.01
N HIS A 23 -3.64 -4.51 -11.59
CA HIS A 23 -4.61 -5.56 -11.87
C HIS A 23 -4.81 -5.73 -13.38
N ALA A 24 -4.98 -4.63 -14.11
CA ALA A 24 -5.14 -4.67 -15.57
C ALA A 24 -3.91 -5.27 -16.26
N ALA A 25 -2.71 -4.88 -15.81
CA ALA A 25 -1.47 -5.44 -16.34
C ALA A 25 -1.34 -6.94 -16.05
N ALA A 26 -1.72 -7.38 -14.85
CA ALA A 26 -1.70 -8.79 -14.47
C ALA A 26 -2.68 -9.62 -15.30
N GLU A 27 -3.90 -9.11 -15.49
CA GLU A 27 -4.91 -9.80 -16.33
C GLU A 27 -4.44 -9.90 -17.77
N HIS A 28 -3.84 -8.85 -18.31
CA HIS A 28 -3.31 -8.85 -19.68
C HIS A 28 -2.24 -9.94 -19.83
N ALA A 29 -1.32 -10.05 -18.87
CA ALA A 29 -0.28 -11.07 -18.90
C ALA A 29 -0.85 -12.48 -18.85
N GLN A 30 -1.88 -12.70 -18.02
CA GLN A 30 -2.53 -14.01 -17.89
C GLN A 30 -3.26 -14.41 -19.18
N ARG A 31 -3.91 -13.46 -19.86
CA ARG A 31 -4.60 -13.74 -21.12
C ARG A 31 -3.64 -13.96 -22.27
N LYS A 32 -2.53 -13.24 -22.30
CA LYS A 32 -1.54 -13.32 -23.37
C LYS A 32 -0.78 -14.65 -23.32
N ASP A 33 -0.37 -15.08 -22.14
CA ASP A 33 0.38 -16.32 -21.96
C ASP A 33 0.03 -16.97 -20.61
N PRO A 34 -1.04 -17.77 -20.55
CA PRO A 34 -1.46 -18.40 -19.30
C PRO A 34 -0.41 -19.33 -18.70
N GLN A 35 0.46 -19.93 -19.51
CA GLN A 35 1.45 -20.89 -19.04
C GLN A 35 2.61 -20.23 -18.32
N THR A 36 2.98 -19.01 -18.72
CA THR A 36 4.11 -18.29 -18.11
C THR A 36 3.67 -17.15 -17.21
N SER A 37 2.37 -16.92 -17.03
CA SER A 37 1.86 -15.79 -16.25
C SER A 37 2.34 -15.80 -14.80
N GLU A 38 2.54 -16.97 -14.20
CA GLU A 38 3.00 -17.06 -12.81
C GLU A 38 4.38 -16.43 -12.59
N SER A 39 5.23 -16.39 -13.62
CA SER A 39 6.54 -15.76 -13.53
C SER A 39 6.51 -14.27 -13.89
N ASN A 40 5.38 -13.74 -14.35
CA ASN A 40 5.24 -12.33 -14.69
C ASN A 40 5.33 -11.44 -13.45
N ALA A 41 6.14 -10.39 -13.53
CA ALA A 41 6.37 -9.50 -12.39
C ALA A 41 5.09 -8.81 -11.89
N ASN A 42 4.20 -8.40 -12.80
CA ASN A 42 2.95 -7.74 -12.43
C ASN A 42 1.97 -8.70 -11.74
N VAL A 43 1.90 -9.94 -12.23
CA VAL A 43 1.08 -11.00 -11.61
C VAL A 43 1.57 -11.28 -10.20
N ARG A 44 2.89 -11.43 -10.03
CA ARG A 44 3.50 -11.72 -8.74
C ARG A 44 3.33 -10.58 -7.74
N LEU A 45 3.51 -9.34 -8.20
CA LEU A 45 3.35 -8.17 -7.34
C LEU A 45 1.90 -7.99 -6.89
N PHE A 46 0.94 -8.15 -7.82
CA PHE A 46 -0.47 -8.05 -7.48
C PHE A 46 -0.88 -9.13 -6.46
N ALA A 47 -0.41 -10.37 -6.64
CA ALA A 47 -0.67 -11.45 -5.70
C ALA A 47 -0.07 -11.16 -4.32
N ALA A 48 1.16 -10.65 -4.27
CA ALA A 48 1.83 -10.31 -3.01
C ALA A 48 1.12 -9.16 -2.28
N LEU A 49 0.72 -8.12 -3.00
CA LEU A 49 -0.04 -7.00 -2.44
C LEU A 49 -1.40 -7.46 -1.91
N SER A 50 -2.11 -8.27 -2.67
CA SER A 50 -3.41 -8.80 -2.25
C SER A 50 -3.31 -9.60 -0.95
N LYS A 51 -2.29 -10.44 -0.85
CA LYS A 51 -2.05 -11.23 0.37
C LYS A 51 -1.72 -10.34 1.56
N LEU A 52 -0.86 -9.34 1.39
CA LEU A 52 -0.52 -8.40 2.46
C LEU A 52 -1.75 -7.63 2.93
N ILE A 53 -2.53 -7.11 2.00
CA ILE A 53 -3.68 -6.26 2.29
C ILE A 53 -4.80 -7.03 2.97
N PHE A 54 -5.13 -8.22 2.48
CA PHE A 54 -6.30 -8.95 2.94
C PHE A 54 -6.02 -9.95 4.06
N GLU A 55 -4.79 -10.41 4.22
CA GLU A 55 -4.46 -11.45 5.19
C GLU A 55 -3.37 -11.06 6.16
N VAL A 56 -2.19 -10.71 5.66
CA VAL A 56 -0.99 -10.60 6.50
C VAL A 56 -1.05 -9.38 7.41
N VAL A 57 -1.27 -8.18 6.85
CA VAL A 57 -1.34 -6.97 7.66
C VAL A 57 -2.55 -7.00 8.61
N PRO A 58 -3.77 -7.35 8.16
CA PRO A 58 -4.92 -7.38 9.09
C PRO A 58 -4.79 -8.40 10.22
N SER A 59 -4.00 -9.44 10.07
CA SER A 59 -3.80 -10.41 11.16
C SER A 59 -3.10 -9.78 12.36
N ASP A 60 -2.24 -8.78 12.15
CA ASP A 60 -1.64 -7.97 13.21
C ASP A 60 -0.97 -6.72 12.60
N PRO A 61 -1.69 -5.61 12.44
CA PRO A 61 -1.12 -4.40 11.82
C PRO A 61 -0.11 -3.69 12.71
N ASN A 62 -0.05 -4.03 13.99
CA ASN A 62 0.88 -3.40 14.93
C ASN A 62 2.21 -4.14 15.07
N ARG A 63 2.51 -5.08 14.20
CA ARG A 63 3.80 -5.78 14.26
C ARG A 63 4.96 -4.79 14.21
N GLU A 64 5.98 -5.08 15.01
CA GLU A 64 7.17 -4.23 15.10
C GLU A 64 7.85 -4.05 13.74
N GLN A 65 7.86 -5.07 12.90
CA GLN A 65 8.47 -5.03 11.58
C GLN A 65 7.85 -3.99 10.65
N TYR A 66 6.61 -3.52 10.93
CA TYR A 66 5.96 -2.49 10.13
C TYR A 66 6.34 -1.07 10.55
N ARG A 67 7.00 -0.91 11.67
CA ARG A 67 7.49 0.39 12.12
C ARG A 67 8.63 0.84 11.23
N GLN A 68 8.57 2.09 10.78
CA GLN A 68 9.58 2.63 9.88
C GLN A 68 10.54 3.61 10.57
N GLY A 69 10.35 3.89 11.84
CA GLY A 69 11.22 4.80 12.59
C GLY A 69 11.15 6.20 12.02
N ASN A 70 12.32 6.74 11.64
CA ASN A 70 12.45 8.11 11.12
C ASN A 70 12.63 8.16 9.60
N THR A 71 12.35 7.10 8.86
CA THR A 71 12.55 7.08 7.40
C THR A 71 11.67 8.09 6.66
N LEU A 72 10.53 8.48 7.26
CA LEU A 72 9.65 9.54 6.74
C LEU A 72 9.80 10.86 7.51
N GLY A 73 10.83 10.98 8.37
CA GLY A 73 10.98 12.09 9.30
C GLY A 73 10.22 11.84 10.60
N THR A 74 10.55 12.61 11.65
CA THR A 74 9.97 12.41 12.99
C THR A 74 8.47 12.70 13.05
N THR A 75 7.97 13.58 12.18
CA THR A 75 6.56 13.98 12.13
C THR A 75 5.64 12.83 11.70
N TYR A 76 6.14 11.88 10.92
CA TYR A 76 5.33 10.85 10.30
C TYR A 76 5.60 9.45 10.83
N ARG A 77 6.07 9.31 12.05
CA ARG A 77 6.36 8.01 12.68
C ARG A 77 5.15 7.09 12.82
N HIS A 78 3.96 7.65 12.84
CA HIS A 78 2.71 6.90 12.96
C HIS A 78 2.35 6.15 11.66
N TRP A 79 2.98 6.48 10.55
CA TRP A 79 2.85 5.69 9.33
C TRP A 79 3.64 4.39 9.45
N ARG A 80 3.07 3.34 8.90
CA ARG A 80 3.66 2.00 8.89
C ARG A 80 3.98 1.60 7.47
N ARG A 81 4.89 0.65 7.31
CA ARG A 81 5.19 0.11 5.98
C ARG A 81 5.41 -1.38 6.06
N ALA A 82 4.89 -2.11 5.05
CA ALA A 82 5.17 -3.53 4.83
C ALA A 82 6.12 -3.66 3.64
N LYS A 83 7.15 -4.46 3.79
CA LYS A 83 8.12 -4.70 2.71
C LYS A 83 7.65 -5.83 1.81
N ILE A 84 7.78 -5.64 0.50
CA ILE A 84 7.55 -6.67 -0.51
C ILE A 84 8.87 -6.85 -1.25
N GLY A 85 9.58 -7.94 -0.93
CA GLY A 85 10.94 -8.12 -1.42
C GLY A 85 11.85 -7.00 -0.96
N ARG A 86 12.86 -6.66 -1.79
CA ARG A 86 13.85 -5.64 -1.44
C ARG A 86 13.44 -4.23 -1.83
N ILE A 87 12.57 -4.10 -2.85
CA ILE A 87 12.37 -2.83 -3.54
C ILE A 87 10.99 -2.20 -3.33
N PHE A 88 9.97 -2.98 -2.96
CA PHE A 88 8.63 -2.43 -2.77
C PHE A 88 8.30 -2.21 -1.31
N ARG A 89 7.57 -1.11 -1.04
CA ARG A 89 7.14 -0.69 0.29
C ARG A 89 5.68 -0.27 0.22
N LEU A 90 4.81 -0.95 0.98
CA LEU A 90 3.39 -0.61 1.10
C LEU A 90 3.20 0.22 2.35
N PHE A 91 2.72 1.46 2.21
CA PHE A 91 2.50 2.36 3.34
C PHE A 91 1.04 2.31 3.79
N PHE A 92 0.84 2.24 5.09
CA PHE A 92 -0.49 2.16 5.68
C PHE A 92 -0.50 2.78 7.08
N ARG A 93 -1.71 3.05 7.57
CA ARG A 93 -1.98 3.46 8.95
C ARG A 93 -3.11 2.64 9.50
N PHE A 94 -3.22 2.59 10.82
CA PHE A 94 -4.34 1.95 11.48
C PHE A 94 -4.70 2.68 12.77
N ASP A 95 -5.96 2.51 13.19
CA ASP A 95 -6.45 3.01 14.47
C ASP A 95 -7.08 1.85 15.23
N SER A 96 -6.52 1.55 16.41
CA SER A 96 -6.92 0.42 17.23
C SER A 96 -8.30 0.60 17.86
N LYS A 97 -8.74 1.85 18.09
CA LYS A 97 -10.03 2.12 18.70
C LYS A 97 -11.18 1.83 17.74
N THR A 98 -11.06 2.29 16.51
CA THR A 98 -12.09 2.10 15.49
C THR A 98 -11.89 0.83 14.67
N ARG A 99 -10.74 0.18 14.80
CA ARG A 99 -10.39 -1.03 14.08
C ARG A 99 -10.43 -0.82 12.57
N ILE A 100 -9.79 0.27 12.13
CA ILE A 100 -9.68 0.64 10.71
C ILE A 100 -8.21 0.59 10.31
N ILE A 101 -7.94 -0.04 9.16
CA ILE A 101 -6.64 0.02 8.49
C ILE A 101 -6.84 0.75 7.16
N ILE A 102 -5.98 1.75 6.88
CA ILE A 102 -6.00 2.48 5.61
C ILE A 102 -4.70 2.22 4.88
N PHE A 103 -4.81 1.59 3.71
CA PHE A 103 -3.67 1.38 2.81
C PHE A 103 -3.59 2.57 1.87
N ALA A 104 -2.43 3.21 1.78
CA ALA A 104 -2.33 4.51 1.13
C ALA A 104 -1.54 4.52 -0.17
N TRP A 105 -0.42 3.82 -0.24
CA TRP A 105 0.46 3.92 -1.40
C TRP A 105 1.49 2.79 -1.40
N VAL A 106 1.91 2.37 -2.58
CA VAL A 106 3.04 1.48 -2.79
C VAL A 106 3.95 2.13 -3.84
N ASN A 107 5.26 2.01 -3.68
CA ASN A 107 6.17 2.53 -4.70
C ASN A 107 6.12 1.66 -5.97
N ASP A 108 6.53 2.24 -7.10
CA ASP A 108 6.54 1.59 -8.39
C ASP A 108 7.97 1.44 -8.94
N GLU A 109 8.09 1.07 -10.19
CA GLU A 109 9.38 0.89 -10.86
C GLU A 109 10.19 2.19 -11.00
N HIS A 110 9.52 3.36 -10.92
CA HIS A 110 10.17 4.67 -11.00
C HIS A 110 10.62 5.19 -9.64
N THR A 111 10.24 4.51 -8.56
CA THR A 111 10.53 4.90 -7.18
C THR A 111 11.15 3.75 -6.39
N LEU A 112 12.05 3.00 -7.02
CA LEU A 112 12.75 1.90 -6.37
C LEU A 112 13.69 2.41 -5.28
N ARG A 113 13.87 1.58 -4.25
CA ARG A 113 14.67 1.94 -3.09
C ARG A 113 16.13 2.21 -3.49
N ALA A 114 16.53 3.46 -3.38
CA ALA A 114 17.90 3.92 -3.47
C ALA A 114 18.11 4.95 -2.37
N THR A 115 18.68 4.54 -1.25
CA THR A 115 18.73 5.31 -0.01
C THR A 115 19.18 6.75 -0.24
N GLY A 116 18.30 7.72 0.14
CA GLY A 116 18.60 9.14 0.07
C GLY A 116 18.46 9.77 -1.31
N SER A 117 18.17 8.99 -2.36
CA SER A 117 17.98 9.54 -3.71
C SER A 117 16.59 10.18 -3.85
N LYS A 118 16.41 11.01 -4.90
CA LYS A 118 15.11 11.66 -5.19
C LYS A 118 13.99 10.65 -5.46
N THR A 119 14.34 9.44 -5.88
CA THR A 119 13.40 8.37 -6.20
C THR A 119 13.20 7.38 -5.06
N ASP A 120 13.88 7.58 -3.93
CA ASP A 120 13.70 6.75 -2.73
C ASP A 120 12.23 6.81 -2.29
N PRO A 121 11.52 5.65 -2.18
CA PRO A 121 10.10 5.65 -1.84
C PRO A 121 9.78 6.39 -0.54
N TYR A 122 10.67 6.38 0.44
CA TYR A 122 10.44 7.14 1.68
C TYR A 122 10.45 8.64 1.44
N ILE A 123 11.34 9.13 0.61
CA ILE A 123 11.39 10.56 0.25
C ILE A 123 10.18 10.95 -0.59
N VAL A 124 9.81 10.11 -1.56
CA VAL A 124 8.64 10.35 -2.40
C VAL A 124 7.38 10.40 -1.55
N PHE A 125 7.17 9.44 -0.66
CA PHE A 125 5.98 9.39 0.18
C PHE A 125 5.94 10.54 1.18
N GLN A 126 7.07 10.90 1.78
CA GLN A 126 7.17 12.07 2.67
C GLN A 126 6.69 13.34 1.96
N ARG A 127 7.13 13.54 0.72
CA ARG A 127 6.68 14.71 -0.07
C ARG A 127 5.20 14.66 -0.40
N MET A 128 4.65 13.48 -0.66
CA MET A 128 3.22 13.32 -0.86
C MET A 128 2.43 13.76 0.38
N LEU A 129 2.88 13.33 1.56
CA LEU A 129 2.27 13.72 2.83
C LEU A 129 2.36 15.22 3.07
N GLU A 130 3.49 15.85 2.75
CA GLU A 130 3.68 17.30 2.87
C GLU A 130 2.72 18.06 1.97
N ARG A 131 2.36 17.51 0.81
CA ARG A 131 1.37 18.11 -0.11
C ARG A 131 -0.07 17.81 0.28
N GLY A 132 -0.28 16.94 1.28
CA GLY A 132 -1.62 16.58 1.74
C GLY A 132 -2.33 15.53 0.89
N PHE A 133 -1.61 14.76 0.06
CA PHE A 133 -2.20 13.72 -0.77
C PHE A 133 -1.30 12.49 -0.80
N PRO A 134 -1.54 11.48 0.09
CA PRO A 134 -2.68 11.37 1.02
C PRO A 134 -2.57 12.36 2.20
N PRO A 135 -3.73 12.74 2.80
CA PRO A 135 -3.71 13.56 4.01
C PRO A 135 -3.07 12.82 5.19
N ASP A 136 -2.34 13.54 6.03
CA ASP A 136 -1.76 12.96 7.24
C ASP A 136 -2.75 12.95 8.41
N ASP A 137 -3.64 13.94 8.49
CA ASP A 137 -4.68 13.97 9.52
C ASP A 137 -5.59 12.74 9.40
N TRP A 138 -5.82 12.05 10.52
CA TRP A 138 -6.58 10.79 10.50
C TRP A 138 -8.00 10.96 9.97
N ALA A 139 -8.74 11.95 10.45
CA ALA A 139 -10.12 12.18 10.01
C ALA A 139 -10.18 12.48 8.49
N ASP A 140 -9.25 13.31 8.00
CA ASP A 140 -9.16 13.64 6.58
C ASP A 140 -8.79 12.42 5.75
N LEU A 141 -7.88 11.59 6.28
CA LEU A 141 -7.46 10.37 5.60
C LEU A 141 -8.64 9.38 5.48
N VAL A 142 -9.40 9.19 6.56
CA VAL A 142 -10.59 8.34 6.53
C VAL A 142 -11.60 8.86 5.50
N SER A 143 -11.85 10.18 5.50
CA SER A 143 -12.80 10.80 4.55
C SER A 143 -12.36 10.65 3.10
N ALA A 144 -11.06 10.64 2.85
CA ALA A 144 -10.49 10.52 1.51
C ALA A 144 -10.31 9.07 1.04
N SER A 145 -10.73 8.08 1.86
CA SER A 145 -10.45 6.67 1.58
C SER A 145 -11.72 5.92 1.17
N GLN A 146 -11.56 4.95 0.29
CA GLN A 146 -12.65 4.17 -0.27
C GLN A 146 -12.75 2.80 0.39
N THR A 147 -13.97 2.26 0.42
CA THR A 147 -14.28 0.98 1.06
C THR A 147 -14.51 -0.16 0.08
N ASP A 148 -14.59 0.13 -1.22
CA ASP A 148 -15.03 -0.85 -2.22
C ASP A 148 -13.88 -1.36 -3.07
N TRP A 149 -13.54 -2.63 -2.86
CA TRP A 149 -12.54 -3.34 -3.67
C TRP A 149 -12.98 -3.54 -5.12
N LYS A 150 -14.29 -3.57 -5.40
CA LYS A 150 -14.81 -3.75 -6.75
C LYS A 150 -14.38 -2.64 -7.70
N GLN A 151 -14.10 -1.46 -7.19
CA GLN A 151 -13.58 -0.36 -8.00
C GLN A 151 -12.17 -0.64 -8.53
N ILE A 152 -11.44 -1.56 -7.89
CA ILE A 152 -10.08 -1.95 -8.29
C ILE A 152 -10.13 -3.10 -9.28
N THR A 153 -10.96 -4.06 -9.02
CA THR A 153 -11.12 -5.25 -9.85
C THR A 153 -12.38 -5.17 -10.69
#